data_ad9d312b492e7f218b87e4db1190e2d2
#
_entry.id   ad9d312b492e7f218b87e4db1190e2d2
#
_cell.length_a   1.000
_cell.length_b   1.000
_cell.length_c   1.000
_cell.angle_alpha   90.00
_cell.angle_beta   90.00
_cell.angle_gamma   90.00
#
_symmetry.space_group_name_H-M   'P 1'
#
loop_
_entity.id
_entity.type
_entity.pdbx_description
1 polymer ?
#
loop_
_entity_poly.entity_id
_entity_poly.type
_entity_poly.pdbx_seq_one_letter_code
_entity_poly.pdbx_strand_id
1 'polypeptide(L)'
;SWKWLYGRKLDFQYELSHRFAWGGITMQFQVEAGKIKDVEVYSDALNIELAEAIPKFLKGIKYRKETMCVQLGLFWSKDENVENMMNDVIAWIQEADL
;
A
#
# COMPACT_ATOMS: atom_id res chain seq x y z
N SER A 1 -19.24 2.15 -13.17
CA SER A 1 -19.22 2.04 -13.40
C SER A 1 -19.27 2.05 -13.93
N TRP A 2 -19.22 1.83 -13.78
CA TRP A 2 -19.25 1.50 -14.19
C TRP A 2 -19.08 0.91 -14.73
N LYS A 3 -19.22 0.74 -14.83
CA LYS A 3 -19.00 0.08 -15.24
C LYS A 3 -18.65 -0.37 -15.85
N TRP A 4 -18.27 -0.61 -15.85
CA TRP A 4 -17.74 -1.05 -16.34
C TRP A 4 -16.96 -1.30 -16.55
N LEU A 5 -16.48 -1.28 -16.36
CA LEU A 5 -15.76 -1.58 -16.40
C LEU A 5 -15.58 -2.12 -16.09
N TYR A 6 -15.55 -2.40 -15.70
CA TYR A 6 -15.72 -2.84 -15.38
C TYR A 6 -15.40 -3.90 -14.69
N GLY A 7 -15.49 -4.63 -14.68
CA GLY A 7 -15.17 -5.91 -14.10
C GLY A 7 -13.82 -5.96 -13.41
N ARG A 8 -12.92 -5.22 -13.93
CA ARG A 8 -11.58 -5.12 -13.38
C ARG A 8 -11.56 -4.70 -11.92
N LYS A 9 -12.43 -3.81 -11.57
CA LYS A 9 -12.53 -3.32 -10.19
C LYS A 9 -12.88 -4.41 -9.20
N LEU A 10 -13.52 -5.45 -9.68
CA LEU A 10 -13.94 -6.54 -8.81
C LEU A 10 -12.76 -7.41 -8.37
N ASP A 11 -11.61 -7.22 -8.99
CA ASP A 11 -10.43 -8.00 -8.65
C ASP A 11 -9.82 -7.58 -7.32
N PHE A 12 -10.04 -6.34 -6.89
CA PHE A 12 -9.47 -5.85 -5.66
C PHE A 12 -10.45 -6.04 -4.52
N GLN A 13 -10.04 -6.80 -3.51
CA GLN A 13 -10.90 -7.26 -2.44
C GLN A 13 -10.82 -6.40 -1.18
N TYR A 14 -9.69 -5.74 -0.96
CA TYR A 14 -9.45 -4.98 0.25
C TYR A 14 -8.97 -3.59 -0.11
N GLU A 15 -9.39 -2.62 0.69
CA GLU A 15 -8.99 -1.24 0.46
C GLU A 15 -8.69 -0.59 1.81
N LEU A 16 -7.58 0.10 1.90
CA LEU A 16 -7.20 0.87 3.07
C LEU A 16 -6.98 2.32 2.63
N SER A 17 -7.51 3.24 3.40
CA SER A 17 -7.32 4.67 3.13
C SER A 17 -6.98 5.40 4.41
N HIS A 18 -6.14 6.41 4.30
CA HIS A 18 -5.75 7.20 5.46
C HIS A 18 -5.27 8.56 4.98
N ARG A 19 -5.46 9.57 5.83
CA ARG A 19 -4.94 10.90 5.54
C ARG A 19 -3.85 11.24 6.54
N PHE A 20 -2.67 11.48 6.01
CA PHE A 20 -1.51 11.90 6.80
C PHE A 20 -1.36 13.41 6.71
N ALA A 21 -0.45 13.96 7.50
CA ALA A 21 -0.16 15.38 7.45
C ALA A 21 0.31 15.83 6.07
N TRP A 22 1.02 14.96 5.36
CA TRP A 22 1.55 15.26 4.03
C TRP A 22 0.59 14.91 2.89
N GLY A 23 -0.56 14.31 3.18
CA GLY A 23 -1.54 13.98 2.14
C GLY A 23 -2.23 12.67 2.41
N GLY A 24 -3.19 12.33 1.52
CA GLY A 24 -3.94 11.09 1.67
C GLY A 24 -3.34 9.96 0.85
N ILE A 25 -3.63 8.73 1.25
CA ILE A 25 -3.20 7.56 0.52
C ILE A 25 -4.31 6.51 0.55
N THR A 26 -4.50 5.83 -0.57
CA THR A 26 -5.43 4.71 -0.68
C THR A 26 -4.70 3.55 -1.30
N MET A 27 -4.80 2.38 -0.68
CA MET A 27 -4.20 1.17 -1.21
C MET A 27 -5.28 0.12 -1.41
N GLN A 28 -5.26 -0.51 -2.58
CA GLN A 28 -6.18 -1.59 -2.91
C GLN A 28 -5.39 -2.87 -3.10
N PHE A 29 -5.91 -3.95 -2.53
CA PHE A 29 -5.20 -5.24 -2.56
C PHE A 29 -6.05 -6.32 -3.20
N GLN A 30 -5.41 -7.12 -4.03
CA GLN A 30 -5.97 -8.36 -4.53
C GLN A 30 -5.23 -9.49 -3.83
N VAL A 31 -5.99 -10.33 -3.10
CA VAL A 31 -5.40 -11.38 -2.29
C VAL A 31 -5.85 -12.74 -2.81
N GLU A 32 -4.90 -13.66 -2.94
CA GLU A 32 -5.19 -15.01 -3.40
C GLU A 32 -4.42 -15.99 -2.54
N ALA A 33 -5.13 -16.94 -1.95
CA ALA A 33 -4.54 -17.94 -1.07
C ALA A 33 -3.79 -17.30 0.11
N GLY A 34 -4.32 -16.17 0.61
CA GLY A 34 -3.72 -15.48 1.74
C GLY A 34 -2.53 -14.61 1.40
N LYS A 35 -2.15 -14.54 0.13
CA LYS A 35 -1.02 -13.72 -0.31
C LYS A 35 -1.49 -12.59 -1.20
N ILE A 36 -0.76 -11.48 -1.14
CA ILE A 36 -1.07 -10.32 -1.96
C ILE A 36 -0.66 -10.61 -3.40
N LYS A 37 -1.65 -10.70 -4.28
CA LYS A 37 -1.40 -10.94 -5.68
C LYS A 37 -1.09 -9.65 -6.41
N ASP A 38 -1.78 -8.57 -6.06
CA ASP A 38 -1.57 -7.28 -6.70
C ASP A 38 -1.91 -6.16 -5.73
N VAL A 39 -1.30 -5.01 -5.96
CA VAL A 39 -1.49 -3.82 -5.12
C VAL A 39 -1.57 -2.60 -6.01
N GLU A 40 -2.58 -1.75 -5.75
CA GLU A 40 -2.67 -0.44 -6.39
C GLU A 40 -2.57 0.62 -5.31
N VAL A 41 -1.78 1.66 -5.57
CA VAL A 41 -1.59 2.75 -4.63
C VAL A 41 -1.99 4.06 -5.28
N TYR A 42 -2.86 4.79 -4.61
CA TYR A 42 -3.31 6.10 -5.08
C TYR A 42 -3.01 7.13 -4.00
N SER A 43 -2.48 8.28 -4.40
CA SER A 43 -2.24 9.36 -3.46
C SER A 43 -2.15 10.68 -4.22
N ASP A 44 -2.57 11.75 -3.55
CA ASP A 44 -2.45 13.09 -4.12
C ASP A 44 -1.13 13.75 -3.78
N ALA A 45 -0.33 13.16 -2.91
CA ALA A 45 0.90 13.78 -2.44
C ALA A 45 2.06 12.81 -2.23
N LEU A 46 1.86 11.53 -2.54
CA LEU A 46 2.91 10.53 -2.31
C LEU A 46 4.05 10.71 -3.29
N ASN A 47 5.28 10.63 -2.79
CA ASN A 47 6.47 10.67 -3.62
C ASN A 47 6.44 9.48 -4.59
N ILE A 48 6.88 9.72 -5.83
CA ILE A 48 6.83 8.68 -6.85
C ILE A 48 7.69 7.47 -6.46
N GLU A 49 8.78 7.70 -5.74
CA GLU A 49 9.64 6.62 -5.28
C GLU A 49 8.86 5.66 -4.37
N LEU A 50 8.06 6.20 -3.46
CA LEU A 50 7.22 5.38 -2.59
C LEU A 50 6.08 4.74 -3.37
N ALA A 51 5.47 5.48 -4.29
CA ALA A 51 4.37 4.96 -5.06
C ALA A 51 4.77 3.73 -5.86
N GLU A 52 6.02 3.67 -6.29
CA GLU A 52 6.53 2.51 -7.00
C GLU A 52 7.03 1.42 -6.07
N ALA A 53 7.62 1.81 -4.95
CA ALA A 53 8.19 0.84 -4.02
C ALA A 53 7.14 0.05 -3.26
N ILE A 54 6.07 0.69 -2.84
CA ILE A 54 5.07 0.02 -2.01
C ILE A 54 4.48 -1.21 -2.71
N PRO A 55 3.98 -1.11 -3.95
CA PRO A 55 3.49 -2.31 -4.61
C PRO A 55 4.57 -3.36 -4.81
N LYS A 56 5.78 -2.92 -5.15
CA LYS A 56 6.89 -3.83 -5.40
C LYS A 56 7.23 -4.65 -4.16
N PHE A 57 7.21 -4.01 -2.99
CA PHE A 57 7.58 -4.67 -1.75
C PHE A 57 6.46 -5.55 -1.21
N LEU A 58 5.21 -5.24 -1.53
CA LEU A 58 4.07 -5.95 -0.98
C LEU A 58 3.56 -7.08 -1.86
N LYS A 59 3.88 -7.09 -3.15
CA LYS A 59 3.43 -8.16 -4.02
C LYS A 59 4.07 -9.49 -3.62
N GLY A 60 3.24 -10.52 -3.53
CA GLY A 60 3.70 -11.87 -3.29
C GLY A 60 3.87 -12.25 -1.83
N ILE A 61 3.69 -11.31 -0.91
CA ILE A 61 3.81 -11.61 0.51
C ILE A 61 2.44 -11.87 1.12
N LYS A 62 2.42 -12.39 2.34
CA LYS A 62 1.18 -12.65 3.03
C LYS A 62 0.45 -11.35 3.37
N TYR A 63 -0.87 -11.36 3.25
CA TYR A 63 -1.69 -10.20 3.61
C TYR A 63 -1.88 -10.15 5.11
N ARG A 64 -0.83 -9.77 5.81
CA ARG A 64 -0.82 -9.64 7.27
C ARG A 64 -0.02 -8.41 7.63
N LYS A 65 -0.50 -7.66 8.63
CA LYS A 65 0.19 -6.42 8.99
C LYS A 65 1.63 -6.65 9.38
N GLU A 66 1.92 -7.73 10.10
CA GLU A 66 3.29 -8.02 10.51
C GLU A 66 4.21 -8.22 9.31
N THR A 67 3.78 -9.04 8.36
CA THR A 67 4.58 -9.33 7.17
C THR A 67 4.75 -8.07 6.31
N MET A 68 3.66 -7.32 6.15
CA MET A 68 3.70 -6.11 5.34
C MET A 68 4.64 -5.07 5.95
N CYS A 69 4.59 -4.90 7.27
CA CYS A 69 5.46 -3.92 7.93
C CYS A 69 6.93 -4.31 7.84
N VAL A 70 7.23 -5.60 7.98
CA VAL A 70 8.61 -6.06 7.85
C VAL A 70 9.13 -5.81 6.44
N GLN A 71 8.32 -6.11 5.43
CA GLN A 71 8.73 -5.89 4.05
C GLN A 71 8.95 -4.41 3.74
N LEU A 72 8.02 -3.55 4.15
CA LEU A 72 8.17 -2.13 3.92
C LEU A 72 9.35 -1.55 4.70
N GLY A 73 9.68 -2.16 5.84
CA GLY A 73 10.84 -1.73 6.63
C GLY A 73 12.17 -2.00 5.94
N LEU A 74 12.19 -2.82 4.90
CA LEU A 74 13.41 -3.05 4.11
C LEU A 74 13.69 -1.93 3.13
N PHE A 75 12.71 -1.08 2.90
CA PHE A 75 12.88 0.03 1.98
C PHE A 75 13.88 1.04 2.53
N TRP A 76 14.69 1.58 1.64
CA TRP A 76 15.67 2.59 2.00
C TRP A 76 15.69 3.68 0.93
N SER A 77 15.86 4.93 1.36
CA SER A 77 15.97 6.05 0.45
C SER A 77 17.00 7.03 0.96
N LYS A 78 17.66 7.72 0.04
CA LYS A 78 18.58 8.79 0.40
C LYS A 78 17.83 10.01 0.93
N ASP A 79 16.58 10.15 0.57
CA ASP A 79 15.75 11.30 0.95
C ASP A 79 15.06 11.01 2.27
N GLU A 80 15.42 11.78 3.31
CA GLU A 80 14.81 11.61 4.63
C GLU A 80 13.30 11.79 4.58
N ASN A 81 12.81 12.69 3.73
CA ASN A 81 11.38 12.91 3.63
C ASN A 81 10.67 11.65 3.15
N VAL A 82 11.27 10.97 2.17
CA VAL A 82 10.70 9.73 1.66
C VAL A 82 10.71 8.66 2.74
N GLU A 83 11.79 8.55 3.50
CA GLU A 83 11.86 7.57 4.58
C GLU A 83 10.84 7.87 5.67
N ASN A 84 10.67 9.15 6.00
CA ASN A 84 9.68 9.54 6.99
C ASN A 84 8.27 9.19 6.53
N MET A 85 7.97 9.40 5.24
CA MET A 85 6.67 9.02 4.70
C MET A 85 6.46 7.52 4.78
N MET A 86 7.48 6.74 4.47
CA MET A 86 7.38 5.29 4.58
C MET A 86 7.14 4.86 6.02
N ASN A 87 7.82 5.50 6.98
CA ASN A 87 7.61 5.19 8.39
C ASN A 87 6.17 5.48 8.80
N ASP A 88 5.60 6.57 8.29
CA ASP A 88 4.19 6.89 8.56
C ASP A 88 3.27 5.80 8.01
N VAL A 89 3.56 5.32 6.79
CA VAL A 89 2.77 4.27 6.18
C VAL A 89 2.87 2.98 7.00
N ILE A 90 4.07 2.64 7.44
CA ILE A 90 4.27 1.44 8.25
C ILE A 90 3.49 1.53 9.56
N ALA A 91 3.56 2.67 10.24
CA ALA A 91 2.84 2.87 11.49
C ALA A 91 1.32 2.73 11.27
N TRP A 92 0.84 3.28 10.16
CA TRP A 92 -0.58 3.16 9.84
C TRP A 92 -0.99 1.72 9.65
N ILE A 93 -0.19 0.95 8.91
CA ILE A 93 -0.51 -0.46 8.67
C ILE A 93 -0.48 -1.25 9.98
N GLN A 94 0.44 -0.93 10.87
CA GLN A 94 0.50 -1.61 12.17
C GLN A 94 -0.76 -1.41 12.99
N GLU A 95 -1.41 -0.25 12.81
CA GLU A 95 -2.62 0.07 13.55
C GLU A 95 -3.88 -0.32 12.79
N ALA A 96 -3.75 -0.67 11.52
CA ALA A 96 -4.91 -1.03 10.72
C ALA A 96 -5.48 -2.38 11.14
N ASP A 97 -6.78 -2.52 10.94
CA ASP A 97 -7.48 -3.75 11.25
C ASP A 97 -7.50 -4.63 9.99
N LEU A 98 -6.50 -5.45 9.85
CA LEU A 98 -6.38 -6.32 8.67
C LEU A 98 -6.84 -7.73 8.95
#